data_6dbc59e24dfadc310c46002e1e4ceecb
#
_entry.id   6dbc59e24dfadc310c46002e1e4ceecb
#
_cell.length_a   1.000
_cell.length_b   1.000
_cell.length_c   1.000
_cell.angle_alpha   90.00
_cell.angle_beta   90.00
_cell.angle_gamma   90.00
#
_symmetry.space_group_name_H-M   'P 1'
#
loop_
_entity.id
_entity.type
_entity.pdbx_description
1 polymer ?
#
loop_
_entity_poly.entity_id
_entity_poly.type
_entity_poly.pdbx_seq_one_letter_code
_entity_poly.pdbx_strand_id
1 'polypeptide(L)'
;MKTNQIFRLALIFFAAFSIAIAGCQKEEEPEPKTNEDGSTSIQQLSEDDNFQQQVSDDIDKDVEAVMNGQASRDMYWMPCNVTIDSTGVINDTITYFITYHGLNCWENLYRTGQVRVKRHVGTKWWMAGATVDVQIINLQVTKVATGKSILINGNKKHENVSGGFILQLGYGVDQVIHRTTGMMTIAFDNGTNRTWNIARRLVYTGTWQNYVLSINGFGTAGSYTDLVTWGVNRFGDQFYISTPQPIAHKEVCGWDPVSGIHTIDIPSADMGATLTFGYDNNNQPITGEDCPTKFKVDWYHNGNSGTIFLWL
;
A
#
# COMPACT_ATOMS: atom_id res chain seq x y z
N MET A 1 -61.30 19.99 -34.22
CA MET A 1 -61.47 18.73 -33.44
C MET A 1 -60.29 17.78 -33.66
N LYS A 2 -59.06 18.18 -33.34
CA LYS A 2 -57.88 17.27 -33.43
C LYS A 2 -56.84 17.44 -32.31
N THR A 3 -57.10 18.29 -31.32
CA THR A 3 -56.17 18.61 -30.22
C THR A 3 -56.34 17.77 -28.96
N ASN A 4 -57.43 17.04 -28.79
CA ASN A 4 -57.72 16.29 -27.57
C ASN A 4 -57.21 14.82 -27.57
N GLN A 5 -56.75 14.29 -28.68
CA GLN A 5 -56.23 12.91 -28.73
C GLN A 5 -54.73 12.83 -28.39
N ILE A 6 -53.97 13.88 -28.67
CA ILE A 6 -52.54 13.93 -28.37
C ILE A 6 -52.30 14.06 -26.84
N PHE A 7 -53.19 14.80 -26.15
CA PHE A 7 -53.09 14.97 -24.69
C PHE A 7 -53.43 13.69 -23.91
N ARG A 8 -54.30 12.82 -24.43
CA ARG A 8 -54.65 11.54 -23.79
C ARG A 8 -53.58 10.48 -23.97
N LEU A 9 -52.83 10.48 -25.06
CA LEU A 9 -51.70 9.57 -25.24
C LEU A 9 -50.47 9.97 -24.41
N ALA A 10 -50.22 11.27 -24.22
CA ALA A 10 -49.12 11.76 -23.38
C ALA A 10 -49.34 11.42 -21.87
N LEU A 11 -50.60 11.41 -21.39
CA LEU A 11 -50.88 11.05 -20.01
C LEU A 11 -50.75 9.55 -19.72
N ILE A 12 -51.00 8.69 -20.70
CA ILE A 12 -50.83 7.23 -20.56
C ILE A 12 -49.34 6.84 -20.57
N PHE A 13 -48.51 7.56 -21.32
CA PHE A 13 -47.05 7.31 -21.30
C PHE A 13 -46.39 7.81 -20.00
N PHE A 14 -46.89 8.85 -19.37
CA PHE A 14 -46.37 9.35 -18.09
C PHE A 14 -46.73 8.46 -16.89
N ALA A 15 -47.91 7.81 -16.94
CA ALA A 15 -48.34 6.88 -15.90
C ALA A 15 -47.61 5.50 -15.97
N ALA A 16 -47.15 5.10 -17.15
CA ALA A 16 -46.40 3.86 -17.34
C ALA A 16 -44.92 3.98 -16.95
N PHE A 17 -44.35 5.20 -16.91
CA PHE A 17 -42.95 5.44 -16.57
C PHE A 17 -42.75 5.61 -15.05
N SER A 18 -43.80 5.82 -14.27
CA SER A 18 -43.72 6.03 -12.81
C SER A 18 -43.71 4.74 -11.99
N ILE A 19 -43.84 3.56 -12.61
CA ILE A 19 -43.89 2.25 -11.92
C ILE A 19 -42.53 1.52 -12.04
N ALA A 20 -41.58 2.04 -12.85
CA ALA A 20 -40.27 1.39 -13.08
C ALA A 20 -39.16 1.86 -12.13
N ILE A 21 -39.44 2.75 -11.14
CA ILE A 21 -38.41 3.26 -10.20
C ILE A 21 -38.58 2.70 -8.77
N ALA A 22 -39.47 1.73 -8.58
CA ALA A 22 -39.49 0.91 -7.38
C ALA A 22 -38.69 -0.39 -7.61
N GLY A 23 -37.51 -0.26 -8.21
CA GLY A 23 -36.49 -1.28 -8.20
C GLY A 23 -35.88 -1.27 -6.82
N CYS A 24 -36.11 -2.34 -6.05
CA CYS A 24 -35.44 -2.66 -4.81
C CYS A 24 -33.96 -2.27 -4.90
N GLN A 25 -33.53 -1.34 -4.07
CA GLN A 25 -32.18 -1.41 -3.53
C GLN A 25 -32.12 -2.74 -2.78
N LYS A 26 -31.66 -3.78 -3.47
CA LYS A 26 -31.15 -4.95 -2.84
C LYS A 26 -29.93 -4.41 -2.09
N GLU A 27 -30.01 -4.29 -0.75
CA GLU A 27 -28.81 -4.37 0.07
C GLU A 27 -28.08 -5.61 -0.46
N GLU A 28 -26.91 -5.41 -1.04
CA GLU A 28 -26.00 -6.53 -1.26
C GLU A 28 -25.67 -7.04 0.14
N GLU A 29 -26.41 -8.08 0.57
CA GLU A 29 -25.94 -8.93 1.63
C GLU A 29 -24.49 -9.30 1.27
N PRO A 30 -23.56 -9.29 2.24
CA PRO A 30 -22.20 -9.78 2.01
C PRO A 30 -22.36 -11.16 1.36
N GLU A 31 -21.85 -11.30 0.14
CA GLU A 31 -22.03 -12.51 -0.66
C GLU A 31 -21.72 -13.71 0.22
N PRO A 32 -22.64 -14.71 0.30
CA PRO A 32 -22.37 -15.91 1.07
C PRO A 32 -21.08 -16.51 0.51
N LYS A 33 -20.17 -16.95 1.40
CA LYS A 33 -18.95 -17.68 1.08
C LYS A 33 -19.30 -18.89 0.21
N THR A 34 -19.57 -18.66 -1.08
CA THR A 34 -19.70 -19.74 -2.06
C THR A 34 -18.31 -20.36 -2.20
N ASN A 35 -18.25 -21.64 -2.50
CA ASN A 35 -17.02 -22.42 -2.74
C ASN A 35 -16.20 -21.81 -3.89
N GLU A 36 -15.75 -20.56 -3.70
CA GLU A 36 -14.79 -19.93 -4.58
C GLU A 36 -13.49 -20.71 -4.46
N ASP A 37 -12.94 -21.05 -5.59
CA ASP A 37 -11.60 -21.57 -5.70
C ASP A 37 -10.67 -20.72 -4.85
N GLY A 38 -9.95 -21.32 -3.88
CA GLY A 38 -9.08 -20.60 -2.95
C GLY A 38 -8.10 -19.65 -3.62
N SER A 39 -7.84 -19.84 -4.93
CA SER A 39 -7.06 -18.95 -5.77
C SER A 39 -7.62 -17.52 -5.81
N THR A 40 -8.94 -17.34 -5.91
CA THR A 40 -9.58 -16.02 -6.00
C THR A 40 -9.41 -15.21 -4.72
N SER A 41 -9.60 -15.83 -3.56
CA SER A 41 -9.42 -15.18 -2.25
C SER A 41 -7.95 -14.81 -1.99
N ILE A 42 -7.01 -15.68 -2.36
CA ILE A 42 -5.57 -15.41 -2.27
C ILE A 42 -5.17 -14.31 -3.24
N GLN A 43 -5.67 -14.35 -4.47
CA GLN A 43 -5.41 -13.28 -5.45
C GLN A 43 -5.89 -11.93 -4.92
N GLN A 44 -7.13 -11.85 -4.41
CA GLN A 44 -7.68 -10.61 -3.86
C GLN A 44 -6.85 -10.11 -2.66
N LEU A 45 -6.44 -10.99 -1.74
CA LEU A 45 -5.58 -10.59 -0.61
C LEU A 45 -4.22 -10.09 -1.10
N SER A 46 -3.62 -10.77 -2.08
CA SER A 46 -2.33 -10.35 -2.66
C SER A 46 -2.42 -9.00 -3.37
N GLU A 47 -3.50 -8.77 -4.14
CA GLU A 47 -3.76 -7.48 -4.78
C GLU A 47 -3.97 -6.36 -3.75
N ASP A 48 -4.74 -6.63 -2.68
CA ASP A 48 -4.95 -5.70 -1.59
C ASP A 48 -3.64 -5.36 -0.87
N ASP A 49 -2.83 -6.36 -0.57
CA ASP A 49 -1.57 -6.17 0.13
C ASP A 49 -0.57 -5.38 -0.73
N ASN A 50 -0.42 -5.74 -2.01
CA ASN A 50 0.42 -5.02 -2.95
C ASN A 50 0.00 -3.55 -3.09
N PHE A 51 -1.30 -3.28 -3.25
CA PHE A 51 -1.79 -1.90 -3.35
C PHE A 51 -1.52 -1.10 -2.08
N GLN A 52 -1.75 -1.69 -0.91
CA GLN A 52 -1.50 -1.03 0.37
C GLN A 52 -0.02 -0.80 0.63
N GLN A 53 0.85 -1.75 0.24
CA GLN A 53 2.29 -1.57 0.30
C GLN A 53 2.74 -0.42 -0.60
N GLN A 54 2.27 -0.38 -1.85
CA GLN A 54 2.57 0.71 -2.77
C GLN A 54 2.19 2.08 -2.19
N VAL A 55 0.98 2.20 -1.62
CA VAL A 55 0.52 3.45 -0.98
C VAL A 55 1.37 3.78 0.26
N SER A 56 1.69 2.78 1.08
CA SER A 56 2.52 2.96 2.26
C SER A 56 3.92 3.46 1.90
N ASP A 57 4.53 2.89 0.87
CA ASP A 57 5.87 3.25 0.41
C ASP A 57 5.88 4.65 -0.23
N ASP A 58 4.80 5.03 -0.91
CA ASP A 58 4.62 6.38 -1.47
C ASP A 58 4.54 7.43 -0.34
N ILE A 59 3.79 7.14 0.74
CA ILE A 59 3.76 7.99 1.93
C ILE A 59 5.13 8.06 2.60
N ASP A 60 5.84 6.95 2.72
CA ASP A 60 7.16 6.90 3.37
C ASP A 60 8.19 7.73 2.61
N LYS A 61 8.16 7.71 1.26
CA LYS A 61 8.97 8.59 0.40
C LYS A 61 8.62 10.06 0.62
N ASP A 62 7.33 10.41 0.69
CA ASP A 62 6.90 11.78 0.94
C ASP A 62 7.34 12.28 2.32
N VAL A 63 7.25 11.44 3.36
CA VAL A 63 7.75 11.73 4.71
C VAL A 63 9.27 11.94 4.69
N GLU A 64 10.00 11.07 4.02
CA GLU A 64 11.45 11.20 3.90
C GLU A 64 11.86 12.46 3.16
N ALA A 65 11.18 12.82 2.08
CA ALA A 65 11.39 14.06 1.34
C ALA A 65 11.22 15.30 2.23
N VAL A 66 10.17 15.32 3.05
CA VAL A 66 9.94 16.42 4.02
C VAL A 66 11.03 16.45 5.09
N MET A 67 11.49 15.28 5.59
CA MET A 67 12.58 15.20 6.57
C MET A 67 13.93 15.63 5.99
N ASN A 68 14.21 15.30 4.74
CA ASN A 68 15.43 15.66 4.03
C ASN A 68 15.43 17.09 3.47
N GLY A 69 14.29 17.61 3.05
CA GLY A 69 14.12 18.96 2.48
C GLY A 69 14.52 20.09 3.41
N GLN A 70 14.70 19.81 4.69
CA GLN A 70 15.35 20.72 5.66
C GLN A 70 16.88 20.78 5.47
N ALA A 71 17.48 19.82 4.75
CA ALA A 71 18.94 19.72 4.59
C ALA A 71 19.42 20.16 3.19
N SER A 72 18.56 20.13 2.17
CA SER A 72 18.93 20.56 0.82
C SER A 72 17.82 21.41 0.20
N ARG A 73 18.19 22.59 -0.30
CA ARG A 73 17.30 23.50 -1.05
C ARG A 73 17.05 23.01 -2.49
N ASP A 74 17.49 21.83 -2.85
CA ASP A 74 17.33 21.26 -4.18
C ASP A 74 16.01 20.51 -4.27
N MET A 75 15.07 21.11 -5.00
CA MET A 75 13.65 20.79 -5.17
C MET A 75 13.35 19.45 -5.87
N TYR A 76 14.32 18.55 -6.06
CA TYR A 76 14.15 17.35 -6.89
C TYR A 76 13.32 16.22 -6.27
N TRP A 77 12.98 16.32 -4.96
CA TRP A 77 12.37 15.22 -4.21
C TRP A 77 11.08 15.61 -3.47
N MET A 78 10.52 16.77 -3.75
CA MET A 78 9.29 17.19 -3.08
C MET A 78 8.10 16.37 -3.61
N PRO A 79 7.16 15.96 -2.73
CA PRO A 79 5.95 15.29 -3.13
C PRO A 79 5.14 16.12 -4.13
N CYS A 80 4.53 15.46 -5.12
CA CYS A 80 3.71 16.12 -6.12
C CYS A 80 2.29 16.38 -5.61
N ASN A 81 1.70 17.52 -5.99
CA ASN A 81 0.33 17.91 -5.65
C ASN A 81 0.03 17.84 -4.15
N VAL A 82 0.93 18.45 -3.35
CA VAL A 82 0.76 18.59 -1.91
C VAL A 82 0.99 20.04 -1.46
N THR A 83 0.39 20.38 -0.33
CA THR A 83 0.77 21.54 0.46
C THR A 83 1.48 21.05 1.72
N ILE A 84 2.62 21.65 2.05
CA ILE A 84 3.38 21.31 3.25
C ILE A 84 3.41 22.51 4.16
N ASP A 85 2.80 22.38 5.34
CA ASP A 85 2.83 23.35 6.42
C ASP A 85 3.61 22.80 7.61
N SER A 86 4.09 23.69 8.48
CA SER A 86 4.74 23.27 9.72
C SER A 86 4.38 24.18 10.88
N THR A 87 4.34 23.61 12.08
CA THR A 87 4.27 24.40 13.31
C THR A 87 5.65 24.95 13.65
N GLY A 88 5.68 26.03 14.47
CA GLY A 88 6.88 26.33 15.23
C GLY A 88 7.24 25.20 16.21
N VAL A 89 8.36 25.35 16.91
CA VAL A 89 8.76 24.40 17.95
C VAL A 89 7.80 24.48 19.14
N ILE A 90 7.17 23.36 19.46
CA ILE A 90 6.29 23.21 20.63
C ILE A 90 6.77 21.98 21.41
N ASN A 91 7.16 22.15 22.66
CA ASN A 91 7.69 21.08 23.55
C ASN A 91 8.77 20.24 22.84
N ASP A 92 9.80 20.92 22.31
CA ASP A 92 10.92 20.32 21.59
C ASP A 92 10.52 19.48 20.35
N THR A 93 9.32 19.69 19.82
CA THR A 93 8.79 18.97 18.66
C THR A 93 8.40 19.95 17.56
N ILE A 94 8.71 19.60 16.31
CA ILE A 94 8.16 20.23 15.10
C ILE A 94 7.16 19.23 14.49
N THR A 95 6.01 19.75 14.08
CA THR A 95 5.00 18.99 13.34
C THR A 95 4.89 19.54 11.93
N TYR A 96 4.98 18.66 10.94
CA TYR A 96 4.72 18.94 9.53
C TYR A 96 3.36 18.35 9.15
N PHE A 97 2.66 19.03 8.26
CA PHE A 97 1.40 18.58 7.68
C PHE A 97 1.58 18.50 6.18
N ILE A 98 1.47 17.31 5.62
CA ILE A 98 1.47 17.04 4.18
C ILE A 98 0.01 16.88 3.79
N THR A 99 -0.57 17.85 3.11
CA THR A 99 -1.95 17.81 2.65
C THR A 99 -1.98 17.48 1.17
N TYR A 100 -2.60 16.35 0.82
CA TYR A 100 -2.69 15.84 -0.55
C TYR A 100 -3.92 16.39 -1.26
N HIS A 101 -3.78 16.76 -2.53
CA HIS A 101 -4.87 17.29 -3.34
C HIS A 101 -4.75 16.95 -4.84
N GLY A 102 -4.19 15.80 -5.18
CA GLY A 102 -4.01 15.41 -6.59
C GLY A 102 -3.20 14.14 -6.80
N LEU A 103 -2.71 13.99 -8.02
CA LEU A 103 -1.92 12.85 -8.45
C LEU A 103 -0.56 12.80 -7.74
N ASN A 104 -0.07 11.60 -7.46
CA ASN A 104 1.33 11.42 -7.06
C ASN A 104 2.26 11.70 -8.25
N CYS A 105 3.58 11.71 -8.04
CA CYS A 105 4.57 12.05 -9.07
C CYS A 105 4.61 11.04 -10.24
N TRP A 106 4.11 9.84 -10.04
CA TRP A 106 4.00 8.80 -11.07
C TRP A 106 2.67 8.82 -11.82
N GLU A 107 1.75 9.74 -11.45
CA GLU A 107 0.41 9.91 -12.03
C GLU A 107 -0.48 8.65 -11.98
N ASN A 108 -0.12 7.66 -11.16
CA ASN A 108 -0.87 6.41 -11.03
C ASN A 108 -1.81 6.36 -9.83
N LEU A 109 -1.63 7.27 -8.84
CA LEU A 109 -2.46 7.39 -7.64
C LEU A 109 -2.98 8.83 -7.50
N TYR A 110 -4.30 9.00 -7.36
CA TYR A 110 -4.91 10.25 -6.96
C TYR A 110 -5.13 10.24 -5.44
N ARG A 111 -4.63 11.28 -4.74
CA ARG A 111 -4.59 11.32 -3.27
C ARG A 111 -5.26 12.58 -2.74
N THR A 112 -6.09 12.40 -1.69
CA THR A 112 -6.64 13.51 -0.89
C THR A 112 -6.59 13.12 0.59
N GLY A 113 -6.46 14.11 1.48
CA GLY A 113 -6.31 13.89 2.91
C GLY A 113 -5.00 14.41 3.43
N GLN A 114 -4.59 13.98 4.61
CA GLN A 114 -3.44 14.56 5.29
C GLN A 114 -2.56 13.50 5.98
N VAL A 115 -1.27 13.75 5.94
CA VAL A 115 -0.28 13.05 6.77
C VAL A 115 0.40 14.07 7.69
N ARG A 116 0.41 13.76 8.98
CA ARG A 116 1.07 14.56 10.00
C ARG A 116 2.34 13.87 10.45
N VAL A 117 3.46 14.57 10.37
CA VAL A 117 4.79 14.05 10.72
C VAL A 117 5.35 14.84 11.89
N LYS A 118 5.66 14.15 12.98
CA LYS A 118 6.26 14.75 14.19
C LYS A 118 7.69 14.29 14.36
N ARG A 119 8.61 15.22 14.61
CA ARG A 119 9.96 14.90 15.00
C ARG A 119 10.46 15.79 16.14
N HIS A 120 11.36 15.27 16.95
CA HIS A 120 12.07 16.02 17.98
C HIS A 120 13.11 16.95 17.33
N VAL A 121 13.22 18.21 17.77
CA VAL A 121 14.12 19.20 17.15
C VAL A 121 15.60 18.88 17.37
N GLY A 122 15.95 18.28 18.50
CA GLY A 122 17.32 17.86 18.84
C GLY A 122 17.84 16.70 18.01
N THR A 123 16.96 15.94 17.35
CA THR A 123 17.33 14.77 16.56
C THR A 123 17.14 15.06 15.07
N LYS A 124 18.22 14.99 14.31
CA LYS A 124 18.17 15.13 12.85
C LYS A 124 17.94 13.76 12.22
N TRP A 125 17.21 13.71 11.11
CA TRP A 125 16.85 12.45 10.46
C TRP A 125 18.06 11.58 10.11
N TRP A 126 19.19 12.19 9.74
CA TRP A 126 20.43 11.45 9.43
C TRP A 126 21.21 10.93 10.64
N MET A 127 20.76 11.16 11.85
CA MET A 127 21.40 10.61 13.06
C MET A 127 20.90 9.19 13.27
N ALA A 128 21.82 8.28 13.63
CA ALA A 128 21.47 6.92 14.00
C ALA A 128 20.50 6.90 15.19
N GLY A 129 19.43 6.11 15.07
CA GLY A 129 18.35 6.04 16.05
C GLY A 129 17.36 7.20 15.98
N ALA A 130 17.46 8.09 14.98
CA ALA A 130 16.46 9.13 14.76
C ALA A 130 15.09 8.54 14.49
N THR A 131 14.03 9.09 15.13
CA THR A 131 12.66 8.64 14.95
C THR A 131 11.74 9.77 14.54
N VAL A 132 10.72 9.44 13.76
CA VAL A 132 9.59 10.31 13.43
C VAL A 132 8.29 9.55 13.61
N ASP A 133 7.28 10.22 14.18
CA ASP A 133 5.93 9.69 14.30
C ASP A 133 5.08 10.25 13.16
N VAL A 134 4.42 9.36 12.45
CA VAL A 134 3.59 9.66 11.29
C VAL A 134 2.15 9.29 11.60
N GLN A 135 1.24 10.22 11.44
CA GLN A 135 -0.20 9.96 11.55
C GLN A 135 -0.87 10.21 10.19
N ILE A 136 -1.58 9.20 9.71
CA ILE A 136 -2.37 9.25 8.47
C ILE A 136 -3.80 9.61 8.87
N ILE A 137 -4.35 10.67 8.26
CA ILE A 137 -5.63 11.25 8.63
C ILE A 137 -6.51 11.35 7.37
N ASN A 138 -7.54 10.50 7.30
CA ASN A 138 -8.52 10.49 6.21
C ASN A 138 -7.86 10.53 4.83
N LEU A 139 -6.79 9.77 4.64
CA LEU A 139 -6.09 9.69 3.37
C LEU A 139 -6.87 8.78 2.43
N GLN A 140 -7.56 9.39 1.45
CA GLN A 140 -8.18 8.67 0.36
C GLN A 140 -7.19 8.54 -0.79
N VAL A 141 -7.02 7.32 -1.28
CA VAL A 141 -6.16 7.01 -2.42
C VAL A 141 -6.96 6.24 -3.45
N THR A 142 -6.98 6.76 -4.67
CA THR A 142 -7.65 6.14 -5.82
C THR A 142 -6.62 5.71 -6.85
N LYS A 143 -6.62 4.44 -7.24
CA LYS A 143 -5.78 3.91 -8.32
C LYS A 143 -6.35 4.37 -9.66
N VAL A 144 -5.59 5.19 -10.40
CA VAL A 144 -6.06 5.81 -11.65
C VAL A 144 -6.49 4.77 -12.68
N ALA A 145 -5.73 3.69 -12.82
CA ALA A 145 -5.98 2.65 -13.82
C ALA A 145 -7.30 1.90 -13.62
N THR A 146 -7.81 1.79 -12.38
CA THR A 146 -8.99 0.96 -12.06
C THR A 146 -10.14 1.75 -11.45
N GLY A 147 -9.90 2.99 -10.97
CA GLY A 147 -10.85 3.78 -10.22
C GLY A 147 -11.11 3.27 -8.79
N LYS A 148 -10.51 2.14 -8.37
CA LYS A 148 -10.67 1.59 -7.02
C LYS A 148 -10.05 2.53 -5.98
N SER A 149 -10.76 2.76 -4.89
CA SER A 149 -10.36 3.68 -3.82
C SER A 149 -10.25 2.98 -2.48
N ILE A 150 -9.32 3.49 -1.65
CA ILE A 150 -9.22 3.12 -0.24
C ILE A 150 -9.12 4.38 0.61
N LEU A 151 -9.68 4.33 1.82
CA LEU A 151 -9.53 5.36 2.84
C LEU A 151 -8.68 4.81 3.97
N ILE A 152 -7.57 5.48 4.26
CA ILE A 152 -6.57 5.02 5.24
C ILE A 152 -6.55 5.98 6.42
N ASN A 153 -6.58 5.41 7.63
CA ASN A 153 -6.30 6.10 8.88
C ASN A 153 -5.34 5.27 9.73
N GLY A 154 -4.47 5.91 10.50
CA GLY A 154 -3.59 5.18 11.39
C GLY A 154 -2.32 5.92 11.77
N ASN A 155 -1.41 5.17 12.39
CA ASN A 155 -0.14 5.70 12.84
C ASN A 155 1.00 4.80 12.39
N LYS A 156 2.14 5.43 12.04
CA LYS A 156 3.40 4.77 11.73
C LYS A 156 4.51 5.44 12.53
N LYS A 157 5.55 4.69 12.83
CA LYS A 157 6.80 5.20 13.38
C LYS A 157 7.93 4.77 12.45
N HIS A 158 8.72 5.73 12.01
CA HIS A 158 9.94 5.49 11.27
C HIS A 158 11.15 5.69 12.17
N GLU A 159 12.16 4.86 11.99
CA GLU A 159 13.45 4.94 12.67
C GLU A 159 14.57 4.85 11.61
N ASN A 160 15.49 5.79 11.62
CA ASN A 160 16.75 5.66 10.88
C ASN A 160 17.77 4.96 11.78
N VAL A 161 17.87 3.64 11.64
CA VAL A 161 18.68 2.79 12.55
C VAL A 161 20.15 3.05 12.40
N SER A 162 20.64 3.13 11.15
CA SER A 162 22.09 3.29 10.86
C SER A 162 22.56 4.74 10.88
N GLY A 163 21.64 5.68 10.71
CA GLY A 163 21.96 7.04 10.31
C GLY A 163 22.32 7.15 8.84
N GLY A 164 22.71 8.35 8.41
CA GLY A 164 22.98 8.69 7.02
C GLY A 164 21.73 8.95 6.20
N PHE A 165 21.94 9.37 4.95
CA PHE A 165 20.90 9.55 3.93
C PHE A 165 21.12 8.56 2.79
N ILE A 166 20.07 8.12 2.14
CA ILE A 166 20.13 7.29 0.92
C ILE A 166 20.99 7.97 -0.15
N LEU A 167 20.93 9.30 -0.27
CA LEU A 167 21.78 10.11 -1.16
C LEU A 167 23.28 9.99 -0.91
N GLN A 168 23.71 9.49 0.24
CA GLN A 168 25.11 9.29 0.59
C GLN A 168 25.61 7.88 0.26
N LEU A 169 24.73 6.99 -0.22
CA LEU A 169 25.14 5.65 -0.65
C LEU A 169 26.20 5.71 -1.75
N GLY A 170 27.32 5.02 -1.54
CA GLY A 170 28.49 5.07 -2.41
C GLY A 170 29.43 6.27 -2.17
N TYR A 171 29.05 7.20 -1.27
CA TYR A 171 29.86 8.36 -0.87
C TYR A 171 30.25 8.30 0.61
N GLY A 172 30.83 7.19 1.02
CA GLY A 172 31.23 6.93 2.41
C GLY A 172 30.14 6.34 3.30
N VAL A 173 29.00 6.01 2.73
CA VAL A 173 27.91 5.26 3.36
C VAL A 173 27.67 4.01 2.52
N ASP A 174 27.89 2.83 3.09
CA ASP A 174 27.73 1.54 2.39
C ASP A 174 26.29 1.03 2.45
N GLN A 175 25.57 1.39 3.52
CA GLN A 175 24.17 1.03 3.70
C GLN A 175 23.42 2.05 4.56
N VAL A 176 22.14 2.20 4.28
CA VAL A 176 21.18 2.92 5.15
C VAL A 176 20.12 1.93 5.58
N ILE A 177 19.79 1.91 6.87
CA ILE A 177 18.81 1.00 7.45
C ILE A 177 17.72 1.80 8.12
N HIS A 178 16.50 1.62 7.63
CA HIS A 178 15.31 2.15 8.28
C HIS A 178 14.45 1.02 8.86
N ARG A 179 13.67 1.34 9.88
CA ARG A 179 12.58 0.52 10.38
C ARG A 179 11.29 1.30 10.33
N THR A 180 10.21 0.62 9.93
CA THR A 180 8.86 1.17 9.98
C THR A 180 7.96 0.21 10.75
N THR A 181 7.28 0.73 11.76
CA THR A 181 6.22 0.02 12.48
C THR A 181 4.94 0.84 12.44
N GLY A 182 3.79 0.20 12.52
CA GLY A 182 2.53 0.94 12.55
C GLY A 182 1.30 0.06 12.55
N MET A 183 0.16 0.71 12.76
CA MET A 183 -1.16 0.11 12.65
C MET A 183 -2.07 1.07 11.89
N MET A 184 -2.76 0.55 10.90
CA MET A 184 -3.68 1.30 10.05
C MET A 184 -5.01 0.57 9.94
N THR A 185 -6.07 1.35 9.73
CA THR A 185 -7.37 0.86 9.28
C THR A 185 -7.59 1.33 7.85
N ILE A 186 -8.11 0.44 7.04
CA ILE A 186 -8.37 0.68 5.62
C ILE A 186 -9.82 0.37 5.35
N ALA A 187 -10.56 1.36 4.83
CA ALA A 187 -11.89 1.17 4.31
C ALA A 187 -11.84 1.11 2.79
N PHE A 188 -12.46 0.10 2.20
CA PHE A 188 -12.57 -0.07 0.75
C PHE A 188 -13.84 0.57 0.22
N ASP A 189 -13.88 0.84 -1.08
CA ASP A 189 -15.02 1.43 -1.79
C ASP A 189 -16.30 0.59 -1.73
N ASN A 190 -16.18 -0.72 -1.54
CA ASN A 190 -17.31 -1.64 -1.34
C ASN A 190 -17.83 -1.71 0.12
N GLY A 191 -17.33 -0.83 1.01
CA GLY A 191 -17.75 -0.75 2.41
C GLY A 191 -17.08 -1.76 3.35
N THR A 192 -16.24 -2.67 2.85
CA THR A 192 -15.48 -3.58 3.72
C THR A 192 -14.29 -2.86 4.36
N ASN A 193 -13.80 -3.37 5.49
CA ASN A 193 -12.70 -2.79 6.22
C ASN A 193 -11.59 -3.83 6.45
N ARG A 194 -10.36 -3.35 6.59
CA ARG A 194 -9.19 -4.14 6.97
C ARG A 194 -8.41 -3.45 8.08
N THR A 195 -7.88 -4.20 9.03
CA THR A 195 -6.83 -3.73 9.92
C THR A 195 -5.48 -4.22 9.43
N TRP A 196 -4.47 -3.36 9.53
CA TRP A 196 -3.16 -3.62 8.96
C TRP A 196 -2.06 -3.16 9.90
N ASN A 197 -1.33 -4.12 10.46
CA ASN A 197 -0.11 -3.87 11.21
C ASN A 197 1.09 -4.09 10.30
N ILE A 198 2.12 -3.28 10.46
CA ILE A 198 3.38 -3.40 9.72
C ILE A 198 4.56 -3.39 10.68
N ALA A 199 5.59 -4.17 10.35
CA ALA A 199 6.91 -4.12 10.98
C ALA A 199 7.96 -4.46 9.94
N ARG A 200 8.51 -3.44 9.28
CA ARG A 200 9.41 -3.57 8.14
C ARG A 200 10.80 -3.03 8.46
N ARG A 201 11.82 -3.79 8.11
CA ARG A 201 13.21 -3.36 8.08
C ARG A 201 13.60 -3.17 6.62
N LEU A 202 13.97 -1.95 6.26
CA LEU A 202 14.35 -1.52 4.93
C LEU A 202 15.87 -1.33 4.92
N VAL A 203 16.56 -2.00 4.02
CA VAL A 203 18.02 -1.92 3.87
C VAL A 203 18.35 -1.44 2.47
N TYR A 204 18.93 -0.27 2.38
CA TYR A 204 19.37 0.35 1.13
C TYR A 204 20.86 0.11 0.97
N THR A 205 21.29 -0.45 -0.16
CA THR A 205 22.71 -0.74 -0.49
C THR A 205 23.02 -0.38 -1.93
N GLY A 206 24.30 -0.17 -2.24
CA GLY A 206 24.75 0.22 -3.57
C GLY A 206 25.15 1.69 -3.64
N THR A 207 24.76 2.38 -4.71
CA THR A 207 24.99 3.82 -4.87
C THR A 207 23.66 4.54 -4.95
N TRP A 208 23.63 5.83 -4.61
CA TRP A 208 22.38 6.60 -4.60
C TRP A 208 21.64 6.62 -5.95
N GLN A 209 22.35 6.45 -7.06
CA GLN A 209 21.79 6.39 -8.43
C GLN A 209 21.41 4.98 -8.87
N ASN A 210 21.84 3.96 -8.13
CA ASN A 210 21.56 2.56 -8.44
C ASN A 210 21.62 1.74 -7.15
N TYR A 211 20.62 1.93 -6.30
CA TYR A 211 20.53 1.17 -5.07
C TYR A 211 19.52 0.05 -5.13
N VAL A 212 19.76 -0.94 -4.30
CA VAL A 212 18.83 -2.03 -4.03
C VAL A 212 18.17 -1.76 -2.68
N LEU A 213 16.87 -1.77 -2.64
CA LEU A 213 16.08 -1.77 -1.40
C LEU A 213 15.70 -3.22 -1.08
N SER A 214 16.16 -3.73 0.06
CA SER A 214 15.76 -5.03 0.59
C SER A 214 14.80 -4.83 1.77
N ILE A 215 13.61 -5.45 1.71
CA ILE A 215 12.59 -5.35 2.75
C ILE A 215 12.38 -6.71 3.40
N ASN A 216 12.44 -6.77 4.72
CA ASN A 216 12.07 -7.95 5.49
C ASN A 216 11.26 -7.56 6.75
N GLY A 217 10.46 -8.53 7.22
CA GLY A 217 9.69 -8.39 8.45
C GLY A 217 10.55 -8.54 9.69
N PHE A 218 10.11 -7.94 10.80
CA PHE A 218 10.62 -8.21 12.15
C PHE A 218 9.50 -8.20 13.20
N GLY A 219 8.24 -8.19 12.74
CA GLY A 219 7.06 -8.25 13.59
C GLY A 219 6.82 -9.61 14.20
N THR A 220 6.05 -9.64 15.28
CA THR A 220 5.61 -10.87 15.95
C THR A 220 4.12 -10.76 16.30
N ALA A 221 3.39 -11.86 16.13
CA ALA A 221 2.00 -11.95 16.55
C ALA A 221 1.66 -13.42 16.90
N GLY A 222 1.39 -13.70 18.17
CA GLY A 222 1.23 -15.08 18.65
C GLY A 222 2.49 -15.91 18.43
N SER A 223 2.39 -16.99 17.70
CA SER A 223 3.51 -17.87 17.32
C SER A 223 4.23 -17.45 16.04
N TYR A 224 3.73 -16.45 15.33
CA TYR A 224 4.32 -15.97 14.09
C TYR A 224 5.45 -14.98 14.36
N THR A 225 6.56 -15.13 13.63
CA THR A 225 7.74 -14.25 13.65
C THR A 225 8.06 -13.74 12.26
N ASP A 226 8.98 -12.78 12.17
CA ASP A 226 9.44 -12.19 10.91
C ASP A 226 8.31 -11.64 10.04
N LEU A 227 7.24 -11.19 10.71
CA LEU A 227 6.08 -10.62 10.06
C LEU A 227 6.42 -9.25 9.48
N VAL A 228 6.14 -9.07 8.20
CA VAL A 228 6.16 -7.78 7.51
C VAL A 228 4.82 -7.08 7.66
N THR A 229 3.73 -7.87 7.68
CA THR A 229 2.35 -7.41 7.75
C THR A 229 1.46 -8.45 8.44
N TRP A 230 0.49 -8.02 9.22
CA TRP A 230 -0.54 -8.88 9.80
C TRP A 230 -1.78 -8.07 10.22
N GLY A 231 -2.89 -8.72 10.41
CA GLY A 231 -4.12 -8.06 10.83
C GLY A 231 -5.38 -8.85 10.50
N VAL A 232 -6.45 -8.12 10.14
CA VAL A 232 -7.71 -8.71 9.71
C VAL A 232 -7.95 -8.28 8.27
N ASN A 233 -8.19 -9.24 7.35
CA ASN A 233 -8.47 -8.97 5.95
C ASN A 233 -9.89 -8.40 5.75
N ARG A 234 -10.26 -8.07 4.50
CA ARG A 234 -11.59 -7.52 4.19
C ARG A 234 -12.75 -8.52 4.42
N PHE A 235 -12.45 -9.81 4.57
CA PHE A 235 -13.43 -10.87 4.81
C PHE A 235 -13.61 -11.18 6.30
N GLY A 236 -12.86 -10.49 7.19
CA GLY A 236 -12.90 -10.67 8.64
C GLY A 236 -11.96 -11.74 9.18
N ASP A 237 -11.12 -12.35 8.33
CA ASP A 237 -10.17 -13.38 8.75
C ASP A 237 -8.84 -12.75 9.18
N GLN A 238 -8.21 -13.32 10.21
CA GLN A 238 -6.83 -12.96 10.56
C GLN A 238 -5.86 -13.49 9.52
N PHE A 239 -4.93 -12.65 9.11
CA PHE A 239 -3.88 -13.01 8.17
C PHE A 239 -2.50 -12.62 8.72
N TYR A 240 -1.48 -13.35 8.28
CA TYR A 240 -0.08 -13.16 8.63
C TYR A 240 0.75 -13.23 7.37
N ILE A 241 1.60 -12.23 7.14
CA ILE A 241 2.54 -12.22 6.00
C ILE A 241 3.95 -12.09 6.56
N SER A 242 4.79 -13.08 6.28
CA SER A 242 6.21 -13.07 6.61
C SER A 242 7.09 -13.07 5.38
N THR A 243 8.36 -12.74 5.56
CA THR A 243 9.37 -12.64 4.50
C THR A 243 10.50 -13.64 4.75
N PRO A 244 10.34 -14.94 4.42
CA PRO A 244 11.40 -15.93 4.55
C PRO A 244 12.69 -15.55 3.79
N GLN A 245 12.52 -14.84 2.67
CA GLN A 245 13.60 -14.19 1.93
C GLN A 245 13.26 -12.74 1.71
N PRO A 246 14.15 -11.78 2.02
CA PRO A 246 13.91 -10.37 1.83
C PRO A 246 13.45 -10.05 0.41
N ILE A 247 12.44 -9.17 0.30
CA ILE A 247 11.97 -8.71 -1.01
C ILE A 247 12.92 -7.61 -1.47
N ALA A 248 13.57 -7.81 -2.62
CA ALA A 248 14.47 -6.84 -3.22
C ALA A 248 13.75 -6.02 -4.30
N HIS A 249 13.98 -4.72 -4.29
CA HIS A 249 13.48 -3.76 -5.28
C HIS A 249 14.65 -3.02 -5.91
N LYS A 250 14.58 -2.74 -7.22
CA LYS A 250 15.58 -1.94 -7.94
C LYS A 250 14.88 -0.76 -8.63
N GLU A 251 15.50 0.42 -8.58
CA GLU A 251 14.96 1.61 -9.25
C GLU A 251 14.85 1.42 -10.76
N VAL A 252 15.85 0.78 -11.37
CA VAL A 252 15.88 0.46 -12.81
C VAL A 252 14.69 -0.39 -13.26
N CYS A 253 14.06 -1.12 -12.35
CA CYS A 253 12.86 -1.92 -12.59
C CYS A 253 11.56 -1.23 -12.14
N GLY A 254 11.56 0.11 -12.01
CA GLY A 254 10.37 0.86 -11.62
C GLY A 254 9.92 0.62 -10.18
N TRP A 255 10.81 0.08 -9.34
CA TRP A 255 10.52 -0.34 -7.96
C TRP A 255 9.64 -1.58 -7.82
N ASP A 256 9.40 -2.31 -8.91
CA ASP A 256 8.79 -3.63 -8.81
C ASP A 256 9.71 -4.60 -8.04
N PRO A 257 9.16 -5.56 -7.29
CA PRO A 257 9.96 -6.55 -6.56
C PRO A 257 10.70 -7.47 -7.54
N VAL A 258 12.03 -7.44 -7.51
CA VAL A 258 12.88 -8.22 -8.43
C VAL A 258 13.20 -9.62 -7.91
N SER A 259 13.10 -9.86 -6.61
CA SER A 259 13.31 -11.17 -6.00
C SER A 259 12.81 -11.21 -4.57
N GLY A 260 12.73 -12.38 -3.97
CA GLY A 260 12.31 -12.60 -2.59
C GLY A 260 11.09 -13.48 -2.47
N ILE A 261 10.70 -13.76 -1.23
CA ILE A 261 9.56 -14.62 -0.93
C ILE A 261 8.71 -14.01 0.18
N HIS A 262 7.40 -13.90 -0.07
CA HIS A 262 6.39 -13.71 0.96
C HIS A 262 5.66 -15.04 1.22
N THR A 263 5.33 -15.33 2.47
CA THR A 263 4.36 -16.35 2.85
C THR A 263 3.16 -15.69 3.48
N ILE A 264 1.98 -16.09 3.04
CA ILE A 264 0.68 -15.66 3.56
C ILE A 264 0.06 -16.85 4.28
N ASP A 265 -0.46 -16.62 5.48
CA ASP A 265 -1.22 -17.62 6.24
C ASP A 265 -2.51 -17.00 6.78
N ILE A 266 -3.63 -17.73 6.60
CA ILE A 266 -4.98 -17.35 7.07
C ILE A 266 -5.57 -18.57 7.78
N PRO A 267 -5.20 -18.79 9.05
CA PRO A 267 -5.51 -20.05 9.76
C PRO A 267 -7.00 -20.33 9.88
N SER A 268 -7.83 -19.28 10.06
CA SER A 268 -9.29 -19.43 10.19
C SER A 268 -9.97 -19.96 8.93
N ALA A 269 -9.33 -19.79 7.78
CA ALA A 269 -9.84 -20.23 6.48
C ALA A 269 -9.12 -21.48 5.93
N ASP A 270 -8.21 -22.10 6.69
CA ASP A 270 -7.30 -23.17 6.20
C ASP A 270 -6.71 -22.82 4.84
N MET A 271 -6.19 -21.59 4.72
CA MET A 271 -5.75 -21.00 3.46
C MET A 271 -4.40 -20.31 3.63
N GLY A 272 -3.56 -20.41 2.61
CA GLY A 272 -2.31 -19.68 2.56
C GLY A 272 -1.65 -19.73 1.18
N ALA A 273 -0.56 -18.97 1.06
CA ALA A 273 0.20 -18.91 -0.19
C ALA A 273 1.67 -18.59 0.04
N THR A 274 2.49 -19.01 -0.91
CA THR A 274 3.88 -18.56 -1.06
C THR A 274 3.99 -17.76 -2.35
N LEU A 275 4.35 -16.48 -2.22
CA LEU A 275 4.60 -15.58 -3.33
C LEU A 275 6.10 -15.54 -3.59
N THR A 276 6.54 -15.94 -4.77
CA THR A 276 7.95 -15.90 -5.20
C THR A 276 8.09 -14.86 -6.30
N PHE A 277 8.87 -13.82 -6.05
CA PHE A 277 9.11 -12.74 -7.00
C PHE A 277 10.28 -13.05 -7.94
N GLY A 278 10.30 -12.43 -9.13
CA GLY A 278 11.39 -12.56 -10.07
C GLY A 278 11.12 -13.49 -11.25
N TYR A 279 9.97 -13.37 -11.90
CA TYR A 279 9.61 -14.16 -13.08
C TYR A 279 9.37 -13.26 -14.31
N ASP A 280 9.70 -13.79 -15.50
CA ASP A 280 9.47 -13.16 -16.80
C ASP A 280 8.05 -13.41 -17.35
N ASN A 281 7.79 -12.89 -18.55
CA ASN A 281 6.53 -13.08 -19.27
C ASN A 281 6.21 -14.56 -19.59
N ASN A 282 7.23 -15.41 -19.65
CA ASN A 282 7.11 -16.82 -19.98
C ASN A 282 7.02 -17.72 -18.71
N ASN A 283 6.85 -17.11 -17.52
CA ASN A 283 6.82 -17.78 -16.22
C ASN A 283 8.17 -18.48 -15.87
N GLN A 284 9.28 -17.96 -16.40
CA GLN A 284 10.61 -18.45 -16.05
C GLN A 284 11.27 -17.49 -15.04
N PRO A 285 12.05 -17.99 -14.07
CA PRO A 285 12.83 -17.14 -13.19
C PRO A 285 13.76 -16.25 -14.03
N ILE A 286 13.80 -14.94 -13.71
CA ILE A 286 14.72 -14.01 -14.36
C ILE A 286 16.17 -14.33 -13.97
N THR A 287 17.10 -14.00 -14.85
CA THR A 287 18.54 -14.13 -14.62
C THR A 287 19.23 -12.80 -14.92
N GLY A 288 20.27 -12.50 -14.14
CA GLY A 288 21.09 -11.30 -14.36
C GLY A 288 20.40 -9.99 -13.98
N GLU A 289 20.43 -9.02 -14.90
CA GLU A 289 19.97 -7.64 -14.66
C GLU A 289 18.54 -7.37 -15.17
N ASP A 290 17.85 -8.39 -15.70
CA ASP A 290 16.51 -8.25 -16.26
C ASP A 290 15.50 -7.87 -15.17
N CYS A 291 14.48 -7.09 -15.57
CA CYS A 291 13.37 -6.76 -14.68
C CYS A 291 12.25 -7.80 -14.81
N PRO A 292 11.71 -8.28 -13.69
CA PRO A 292 10.58 -9.20 -13.72
C PRO A 292 9.32 -8.49 -14.18
N THR A 293 8.37 -9.29 -14.64
CA THR A 293 7.03 -8.83 -15.01
C THR A 293 5.95 -9.55 -14.24
N LYS A 294 6.33 -10.67 -13.60
CA LYS A 294 5.41 -11.55 -12.87
C LYS A 294 6.01 -12.03 -11.57
N PHE A 295 5.13 -12.52 -10.72
CA PHE A 295 5.46 -13.34 -9.56
C PHE A 295 4.63 -14.63 -9.56
N LYS A 296 5.20 -15.67 -8.96
CA LYS A 296 4.54 -16.98 -8.81
C LYS A 296 3.82 -17.01 -7.47
N VAL A 297 2.61 -17.56 -7.45
CA VAL A 297 1.80 -17.84 -6.26
C VAL A 297 1.52 -19.33 -6.18
N ASP A 298 2.14 -20.00 -5.22
CA ASP A 298 1.80 -21.36 -4.83
C ASP A 298 0.81 -21.26 -3.66
N TRP A 299 -0.43 -21.68 -3.84
CA TRP A 299 -1.50 -21.54 -2.86
C TRP A 299 -2.04 -22.87 -2.38
N TYR A 300 -2.63 -22.87 -1.18
CA TYR A 300 -3.45 -23.96 -0.65
C TYR A 300 -4.73 -23.41 -0.02
N HIS A 301 -5.81 -24.20 -0.07
CA HIS A 301 -7.09 -23.90 0.57
C HIS A 301 -7.90 -25.20 0.76
N ASN A 302 -8.27 -25.54 2.01
CA ASN A 302 -9.10 -26.69 2.36
C ASN A 302 -8.61 -28.01 1.69
N GLY A 303 -7.29 -28.28 1.76
CA GLY A 303 -6.67 -29.48 1.19
C GLY A 303 -6.45 -29.45 -0.33
N ASN A 304 -6.92 -28.43 -1.04
CA ASN A 304 -6.60 -28.17 -2.44
C ASN A 304 -5.37 -27.27 -2.53
N SER A 305 -4.61 -27.39 -3.61
CA SER A 305 -3.45 -26.53 -3.87
C SER A 305 -3.26 -26.29 -5.37
N GLY A 306 -2.56 -25.24 -5.70
CA GLY A 306 -2.26 -24.91 -7.09
C GLY A 306 -1.18 -23.85 -7.21
N THR A 307 -0.81 -23.59 -8.47
CA THR A 307 0.15 -22.55 -8.83
C THR A 307 -0.45 -21.64 -9.87
N ILE A 308 -0.32 -20.33 -9.67
CA ILE A 308 -0.67 -19.31 -10.67
C ILE A 308 0.46 -18.30 -10.80
N PHE A 309 0.48 -17.57 -11.90
CA PHE A 309 1.40 -16.45 -12.12
C PHE A 309 0.59 -15.17 -12.29
N LEU A 310 0.94 -14.15 -11.53
CA LEU A 310 0.30 -12.84 -11.56
C LEU A 310 1.27 -11.79 -12.08
N TRP A 311 0.74 -10.75 -12.72
CA TRP A 311 1.51 -9.59 -13.14
C TRP A 311 1.85 -8.70 -11.95
N LEU A 312 3.02 -8.06 -12.01
CA LEU A 312 3.48 -7.06 -11.05
C LEU A 312 2.74 -5.72 -11.19
#